data_a88c663e63dee90a72f532fed58698bd
#
_entry.id   a88c663e63dee90a72f532fed58698bd
#
_cell.length_a   1.000
_cell.length_b   1.000
_cell.length_c   1.000
_cell.angle_alpha   90.00
_cell.angle_beta   90.00
_cell.angle_gamma   90.00
#
_symmetry.space_group_name_H-M   'P 1'
#
loop_
_entity.id
_entity.type
_entity.pdbx_description
1 polymer ?
#
loop_
_entity_poly.entity_id
_entity_poly.type
_entity_poly.pdbx_seq_one_letter_code
_entity_poly.pdbx_strand_id
1 'polypeptide(L)'
;MPTHKFSPSSLSLLKDCPRCFWLYFNKNIKHPTTAFPSLPSGMDKVLKEHFDRCMKKRELPPELTQLNGEVKLFDNEELLKVWRSNFKGIQWTDKSGNHIHGAIDNLLQKGKKLIVLDYKTRGFPLKEDTHEHYKDQMDIYNFLLRKNGYDTEDYTYLLFYHPHRVEENGHVCFNTDLVKIKVNITNAENILKKAVEVLEGDMPHSSKECGFCEWKSKLNG
;
A
#
# COMPACT_ATOMS: atom_id res chain seq x y z
N MET A 1 24.45 -11.78 -9.36
CA MET A 1 23.03 -12.17 -9.45
C MET A 1 22.24 -10.99 -10.02
N PRO A 2 21.18 -11.21 -10.81
CA PRO A 2 20.36 -10.10 -11.27
C PRO A 2 19.72 -9.39 -10.09
N THR A 3 19.72 -8.06 -10.12
CA THR A 3 19.07 -7.24 -9.09
C THR A 3 17.61 -7.01 -9.45
N HIS A 4 16.72 -7.09 -8.47
CA HIS A 4 15.29 -6.96 -8.65
C HIS A 4 14.77 -5.63 -8.09
N LYS A 5 13.70 -5.09 -8.72
CA LYS A 5 13.00 -3.89 -8.24
C LYS A 5 11.61 -4.25 -7.76
N PHE A 6 11.39 -4.20 -6.46
CA PHE A 6 10.12 -4.56 -5.81
C PHE A 6 9.30 -3.34 -5.44
N SER A 7 7.99 -3.53 -5.41
CA SER A 7 7.01 -2.63 -4.80
C SER A 7 5.97 -3.46 -4.03
N PRO A 8 5.18 -2.88 -3.12
CA PRO A 8 4.11 -3.61 -2.45
C PRO A 8 3.17 -4.32 -3.43
N SER A 9 2.81 -3.67 -4.54
CA SER A 9 1.94 -4.28 -5.56
C SER A 9 2.61 -5.45 -6.29
N SER A 10 3.91 -5.38 -6.60
CA SER A 10 4.60 -6.52 -7.20
C SER A 10 4.78 -7.68 -6.22
N LEU A 11 4.97 -7.39 -4.94
CA LEU A 11 5.06 -8.41 -3.89
C LEU A 11 3.70 -9.03 -3.56
N SER A 12 2.60 -8.30 -3.71
CA SER A 12 1.25 -8.85 -3.64
C SER A 12 1.03 -9.95 -4.71
N LEU A 13 1.58 -9.76 -5.92
CA LEU A 13 1.51 -10.79 -6.95
C LEU A 13 2.17 -12.13 -6.54
N LEU A 14 3.23 -12.08 -5.72
CA LEU A 14 3.85 -13.29 -5.16
C LEU A 14 2.87 -14.06 -4.25
N LYS A 15 2.11 -13.33 -3.44
CA LYS A 15 1.08 -13.90 -2.56
C LYS A 15 -0.07 -14.51 -3.38
N ASP A 16 -0.51 -13.80 -4.41
CA ASP A 16 -1.61 -14.24 -5.28
C ASP A 16 -1.22 -15.47 -6.10
N CYS A 17 -0.05 -15.43 -6.76
CA CYS A 17 0.45 -16.55 -7.56
C CYS A 17 1.98 -16.48 -7.78
N PRO A 18 2.76 -17.35 -7.13
CA PRO A 18 4.21 -17.38 -7.29
C PRO A 18 4.68 -17.57 -8.75
N ARG A 19 3.94 -18.36 -9.56
CA ARG A 19 4.24 -18.53 -10.98
C ARG A 19 4.07 -17.24 -11.77
N CYS A 20 2.99 -16.49 -11.55
CA CYS A 20 2.78 -15.21 -12.21
C CYS A 20 3.83 -14.19 -11.80
N PHE A 21 4.21 -14.17 -10.53
CA PHE A 21 5.31 -13.36 -10.01
C PHE A 21 6.63 -13.69 -10.68
N TRP A 22 7.00 -14.97 -10.77
CA TRP A 22 8.21 -15.44 -11.45
C TRP A 22 8.24 -15.05 -12.94
N LEU A 23 7.10 -15.26 -13.64
CA LEU A 23 6.96 -14.89 -15.06
C LEU A 23 7.07 -13.38 -15.28
N TYR A 24 6.51 -12.58 -14.38
CA TYR A 24 6.59 -11.13 -14.43
C TYR A 24 8.05 -10.64 -14.38
N PHE A 25 8.85 -11.14 -13.43
CA PHE A 25 10.23 -10.68 -13.23
C PHE A 25 11.23 -11.34 -14.18
N ASN A 26 11.16 -12.64 -14.37
CA ASN A 26 12.18 -13.39 -15.13
C ASN A 26 11.89 -13.44 -16.64
N LYS A 27 10.65 -13.28 -17.06
CA LYS A 27 10.25 -13.36 -18.48
C LYS A 27 9.56 -12.09 -19.00
N ASN A 28 9.39 -11.06 -18.15
CA ASN A 28 8.63 -9.85 -18.47
C ASN A 28 7.19 -10.13 -18.99
N ILE A 29 6.60 -11.26 -18.56
CA ILE A 29 5.23 -11.62 -18.91
C ILE A 29 4.32 -11.04 -17.85
N LYS A 30 3.53 -10.03 -18.23
CA LYS A 30 2.59 -9.33 -17.34
C LYS A 30 1.18 -9.87 -17.52
N HIS A 31 0.37 -9.73 -16.46
CA HIS A 31 -1.07 -9.90 -16.60
C HIS A 31 -1.63 -8.91 -17.63
N PRO A 32 -2.68 -9.28 -18.37
CA PRO A 32 -3.40 -8.32 -19.21
C PRO A 32 -3.82 -7.09 -18.41
N THR A 33 -3.72 -5.92 -19.01
CA THR A 33 -4.18 -4.68 -18.38
C THR A 33 -5.70 -4.69 -18.26
N THR A 34 -6.18 -4.37 -17.07
CA THR A 34 -7.62 -4.12 -16.83
C THR A 34 -7.93 -2.64 -17.01
N ALA A 35 -9.21 -2.28 -16.99
CA ALA A 35 -9.62 -0.89 -16.99
C ALA A 35 -8.97 -0.12 -15.85
N PHE A 36 -8.46 1.08 -16.14
CA PHE A 36 -7.83 1.93 -15.12
C PHE A 36 -8.86 2.32 -14.04
N PRO A 37 -8.56 2.12 -12.74
CA PRO A 37 -9.47 2.45 -11.66
C PRO A 37 -9.52 3.98 -11.42
N SER A 38 -10.20 4.70 -12.33
CA SER A 38 -10.21 6.16 -12.37
C SER A 38 -10.81 6.81 -11.12
N LEU A 39 -11.89 6.25 -10.57
CA LEU A 39 -12.52 6.80 -9.37
C LEU A 39 -11.61 6.68 -8.12
N PRO A 40 -11.04 5.53 -7.77
CA PRO A 40 -10.07 5.45 -6.68
C PRO A 40 -8.87 6.39 -6.87
N SER A 41 -8.35 6.52 -8.09
CA SER A 41 -7.23 7.42 -8.39
C SER A 41 -7.61 8.90 -8.24
N GLY A 42 -8.82 9.28 -8.66
CA GLY A 42 -9.34 10.64 -8.45
C GLY A 42 -9.57 10.95 -6.98
N MET A 43 -10.13 10.00 -6.23
CA MET A 43 -10.31 10.11 -4.77
C MET A 43 -8.97 10.30 -4.06
N ASP A 44 -7.97 9.47 -4.36
CA ASP A 44 -6.62 9.58 -3.78
C ASP A 44 -6.06 11.00 -3.93
N LYS A 45 -6.20 11.60 -5.11
CA LYS A 45 -5.74 12.97 -5.38
C LYS A 45 -6.44 13.99 -4.48
N VAL A 46 -7.77 13.99 -4.45
CA VAL A 46 -8.52 15.01 -3.68
C VAL A 46 -8.35 14.82 -2.17
N LEU A 47 -8.17 13.57 -1.70
CA LEU A 47 -7.88 13.28 -0.30
C LEU A 47 -6.49 13.81 0.10
N LYS A 48 -5.46 13.61 -0.70
CA LYS A 48 -4.13 14.20 -0.46
C LYS A 48 -4.19 15.73 -0.38
N GLU A 49 -4.92 16.38 -1.28
CA GLU A 49 -5.14 17.84 -1.23
C GLU A 49 -5.91 18.27 0.03
N HIS A 50 -6.91 17.49 0.48
CA HIS A 50 -7.65 17.77 1.70
C HIS A 50 -6.73 17.69 2.93
N PHE A 51 -5.96 16.63 3.08
CA PHE A 51 -5.01 16.46 4.18
C PHE A 51 -3.90 17.52 4.16
N ASP A 52 -3.43 17.92 2.98
CA ASP A 52 -2.43 18.99 2.85
C ASP A 52 -2.97 20.34 3.32
N ARG A 53 -4.26 20.64 3.09
CA ARG A 53 -4.91 21.84 3.65
C ARG A 53 -4.98 21.79 5.17
N CYS A 54 -5.30 20.65 5.76
CA CYS A 54 -5.33 20.47 7.22
C CYS A 54 -3.91 20.57 7.82
N MET A 55 -2.92 19.95 7.18
CA MET A 55 -1.51 20.05 7.59
C MET A 55 -1.02 21.51 7.65
N LYS A 56 -1.33 22.32 6.62
CA LYS A 56 -0.97 23.74 6.58
C LYS A 56 -1.63 24.56 7.70
N LYS A 57 -2.83 24.16 8.12
CA LYS A 57 -3.52 24.76 9.27
C LYS A 57 -3.04 24.22 10.63
N ARG A 58 -2.23 23.16 10.63
CA ARG A 58 -1.80 22.40 11.82
C ARG A 58 -2.96 21.76 12.58
N GLU A 59 -3.98 21.33 11.85
CA GLU A 59 -5.19 20.69 12.37
C GLU A 59 -5.26 19.25 11.88
N LEU A 60 -5.88 18.36 12.65
CA LEU A 60 -6.27 17.05 12.13
C LEU A 60 -7.53 17.21 11.28
N PRO A 61 -7.65 16.46 10.17
CA PRO A 61 -8.88 16.42 9.40
C PRO A 61 -10.02 15.78 10.21
N PRO A 62 -11.29 16.09 9.89
CA PRO A 62 -12.45 15.58 10.61
C PRO A 62 -12.48 14.07 10.78
N GLU A 63 -11.96 13.32 9.81
CA GLU A 63 -11.89 11.85 9.79
C GLU A 63 -10.99 11.29 10.91
N LEU A 64 -10.10 12.11 11.46
CA LEU A 64 -9.14 11.72 12.49
C LEU A 64 -9.41 12.36 13.86
N THR A 65 -10.57 12.98 14.07
CA THR A 65 -10.88 13.69 15.33
C THR A 65 -10.77 12.80 16.56
N GLN A 66 -11.01 11.51 16.44
CA GLN A 66 -10.83 10.53 17.52
C GLN A 66 -9.37 10.40 18.00
N LEU A 67 -8.40 10.90 17.23
CA LEU A 67 -6.96 10.91 17.56
C LEU A 67 -6.48 12.27 18.07
N ASN A 68 -7.38 13.24 18.31
CA ASN A 68 -7.03 14.57 18.79
C ASN A 68 -6.25 14.51 20.11
N GLY A 69 -5.16 15.28 20.19
CA GLY A 69 -4.26 15.31 21.33
C GLY A 69 -3.22 14.18 21.38
N GLU A 70 -3.38 13.11 20.59
CA GLU A 70 -2.43 11.99 20.57
C GLU A 70 -1.42 12.11 19.44
N VAL A 71 -1.84 12.61 18.29
CA VAL A 71 -1.04 12.69 17.07
C VAL A 71 -1.23 14.02 16.36
N LYS A 72 -0.31 14.36 15.46
CA LYS A 72 -0.47 15.44 14.47
C LYS A 72 -0.16 14.89 13.08
N LEU A 73 -0.57 15.59 12.03
CA LEU A 73 -0.09 15.32 10.68
C LEU A 73 1.42 15.57 10.61
N PHE A 74 2.13 14.72 9.85
CA PHE A 74 3.54 14.93 9.57
C PHE A 74 3.68 16.12 8.63
N ASP A 75 4.40 17.15 9.06
CA ASP A 75 4.40 18.49 8.45
C ASP A 75 5.60 18.78 7.52
N ASN A 76 6.28 17.75 7.04
CA ASN A 76 7.35 17.90 6.06
C ASN A 76 6.81 17.69 4.63
N GLU A 77 6.35 18.78 4.01
CA GLU A 77 5.73 18.78 2.68
C GLU A 77 6.69 18.26 1.59
N GLU A 78 7.98 18.60 1.66
CA GLU A 78 8.99 18.17 0.68
C GLU A 78 9.19 16.65 0.71
N LEU A 79 9.33 16.06 1.89
CA LEU A 79 9.46 14.61 2.03
C LEU A 79 8.17 13.89 1.61
N LEU A 80 6.99 14.39 2.01
CA LEU A 80 5.71 13.81 1.61
C LEU A 80 5.55 13.81 0.09
N LYS A 81 5.92 14.90 -0.59
CA LYS A 81 5.88 14.99 -2.05
C LYS A 81 6.74 13.91 -2.73
N VAL A 82 7.91 13.63 -2.17
CA VAL A 82 8.78 12.55 -2.67
C VAL A 82 8.18 11.18 -2.36
N TRP A 83 7.75 10.95 -1.12
CA TRP A 83 7.28 9.62 -0.67
C TRP A 83 5.92 9.22 -1.24
N ARG A 84 5.08 10.16 -1.64
CA ARG A 84 3.82 9.94 -2.36
C ARG A 84 4.01 9.58 -3.84
N SER A 85 5.22 9.77 -4.38
CA SER A 85 5.49 9.51 -5.79
C SER A 85 5.59 8.02 -6.09
N ASN A 86 4.78 7.51 -7.00
CA ASN A 86 4.86 6.14 -7.48
C ASN A 86 6.19 5.81 -8.20
N PHE A 87 6.95 6.84 -8.64
CA PHE A 87 8.24 6.68 -9.31
C PHE A 87 9.41 6.78 -8.35
N LYS A 88 9.36 7.73 -7.41
CA LYS A 88 10.41 7.94 -6.40
C LYS A 88 10.08 7.15 -5.15
N GLY A 89 9.03 7.54 -4.42
CA GLY A 89 8.61 6.90 -3.19
C GLY A 89 9.69 6.91 -2.10
N ILE A 90 9.43 6.19 -1.01
CA ILE A 90 10.47 5.83 -0.06
C ILE A 90 11.14 4.55 -0.55
N GLN A 91 12.48 4.51 -0.50
CA GLN A 91 13.28 3.47 -1.16
C GLN A 91 14.31 2.88 -0.22
N TRP A 92 14.65 1.63 -0.43
CA TRP A 92 15.77 0.98 0.22
C TRP A 92 16.37 -0.08 -0.70
N THR A 93 17.69 -0.29 -0.60
CA THR A 93 18.41 -1.31 -1.38
C THR A 93 19.15 -2.23 -0.41
N ASP A 94 19.01 -3.54 -0.59
CA ASP A 94 19.70 -4.52 0.22
C ASP A 94 21.19 -4.67 -0.18
N LYS A 95 21.92 -5.49 0.56
CA LYS A 95 23.36 -5.75 0.29
C LYS A 95 23.61 -6.49 -1.03
N SER A 96 22.61 -7.16 -1.56
CA SER A 96 22.66 -7.88 -2.85
C SER A 96 22.27 -7.00 -4.03
N GLY A 97 21.87 -5.75 -3.77
CA GLY A 97 21.45 -4.79 -4.78
C GLY A 97 19.97 -4.86 -5.15
N ASN A 98 19.17 -5.69 -4.46
CA ASN A 98 17.73 -5.67 -4.66
C ASN A 98 17.13 -4.38 -4.12
N HIS A 99 16.30 -3.73 -4.91
CA HIS A 99 15.71 -2.45 -4.62
C HIS A 99 14.23 -2.61 -4.30
N ILE A 100 13.78 -1.98 -3.23
CA ILE A 100 12.37 -1.89 -2.90
C ILE A 100 11.95 -0.43 -2.75
N HIS A 101 10.78 -0.08 -3.26
CA HIS A 101 10.19 1.24 -3.12
C HIS A 101 8.72 1.15 -2.77
N GLY A 102 8.20 2.19 -2.10
CA GLY A 102 6.79 2.32 -1.77
C GLY A 102 6.33 3.77 -1.84
N ALA A 103 5.08 3.99 -2.26
CA ALA A 103 4.44 5.29 -2.24
C ALA A 103 3.51 5.37 -1.03
N ILE A 104 3.87 6.17 -0.03
CA ILE A 104 3.11 6.36 1.21
C ILE A 104 2.14 7.53 1.01
N ASP A 105 0.85 7.34 1.29
CA ASP A 105 -0.15 8.39 1.09
C ASP A 105 0.01 9.53 2.09
N ASN A 106 0.15 9.20 3.37
CA ASN A 106 0.37 10.18 4.43
C ASN A 106 1.02 9.56 5.67
N LEU A 107 1.41 10.43 6.59
CA LEU A 107 2.00 10.07 7.88
C LEU A 107 1.39 10.90 9.00
N LEU A 108 1.20 10.27 10.14
CA LEU A 108 0.96 10.92 11.41
C LEU A 108 2.25 10.90 12.23
N GLN A 109 2.36 11.80 13.17
CA GLN A 109 3.48 11.89 14.10
C GLN A 109 2.97 11.85 15.54
N LYS A 110 3.55 10.94 16.34
CA LYS A 110 3.34 10.82 17.79
C LYS A 110 4.68 11.00 18.50
N GLY A 111 4.86 12.14 19.14
CA GLY A 111 6.18 12.50 19.64
C GLY A 111 7.23 12.53 18.52
N LYS A 112 8.24 11.66 18.59
CA LYS A 112 9.27 11.52 17.55
C LYS A 112 8.99 10.41 16.54
N LYS A 113 7.99 9.54 16.80
CA LYS A 113 7.68 8.39 15.96
C LYS A 113 6.67 8.73 14.88
N LEU A 114 6.84 8.10 13.72
CA LEU A 114 5.93 8.18 12.60
C LEU A 114 4.91 7.03 12.62
N ILE A 115 3.73 7.30 12.07
CA ILE A 115 2.66 6.31 11.88
C ILE A 115 2.19 6.43 10.44
N VAL A 116 2.25 5.34 9.69
CA VAL A 116 1.71 5.34 8.32
C VAL A 116 0.20 5.48 8.36
N LEU A 117 -0.32 6.35 7.51
CA LEU A 117 -1.74 6.54 7.24
C LEU A 117 -1.97 6.35 5.73
N ASP A 118 -2.75 5.35 5.37
CA ASP A 118 -2.99 5.00 3.98
C ASP A 118 -4.50 5.08 3.68
N TYR A 119 -4.86 5.70 2.56
CA TYR A 119 -6.25 5.90 2.16
C TYR A 119 -6.75 4.75 1.30
N LYS A 120 -7.97 4.30 1.56
CA LYS A 120 -8.61 3.25 0.78
C LYS A 120 -10.03 3.66 0.39
N THR A 121 -10.32 3.67 -0.90
CA THR A 121 -11.67 3.91 -1.42
C THR A 121 -12.34 2.59 -1.75
N ARG A 122 -13.55 2.40 -1.30
CA ARG A 122 -14.36 1.20 -1.50
C ARG A 122 -15.76 1.55 -2.01
N GLY A 123 -16.40 0.64 -2.70
CA GLY A 123 -17.80 0.78 -3.11
C GLY A 123 -18.81 0.40 -2.03
N PHE A 124 -18.39 -0.30 -0.97
CA PHE A 124 -19.27 -0.87 0.07
C PHE A 124 -18.62 -0.73 1.45
N PRO A 125 -19.43 -0.81 2.55
CA PRO A 125 -18.94 -0.84 3.92
C PRO A 125 -17.89 -1.94 4.16
N LEU A 126 -17.09 -1.79 5.21
CA LEU A 126 -16.06 -2.75 5.58
C LEU A 126 -16.69 -4.09 5.99
N LYS A 127 -16.03 -5.17 5.60
CA LYS A 127 -16.17 -6.47 6.23
C LYS A 127 -15.10 -6.60 7.33
N GLU A 128 -15.31 -7.52 8.26
CA GLU A 128 -14.45 -7.71 9.42
C GLU A 128 -12.96 -7.93 9.05
N ASP A 129 -12.70 -8.67 7.97
CA ASP A 129 -11.38 -9.04 7.48
C ASP A 129 -10.79 -8.12 6.40
N THR A 130 -11.51 -7.06 6.01
CA THR A 130 -11.12 -6.20 4.88
C THR A 130 -9.69 -5.64 5.01
N HIS A 131 -9.28 -5.30 6.21
CA HIS A 131 -7.98 -4.71 6.48
C HIS A 131 -6.80 -5.70 6.30
N GLU A 132 -7.04 -7.02 6.41
CA GLU A 132 -6.00 -8.05 6.27
C GLU A 132 -5.37 -8.06 4.86
N HIS A 133 -6.13 -7.63 3.83
CA HIS A 133 -5.62 -7.53 2.46
C HIS A 133 -4.49 -6.48 2.31
N TYR A 134 -4.41 -5.51 3.22
CA TYR A 134 -3.46 -4.41 3.15
C TYR A 134 -2.29 -4.54 4.13
N LYS A 135 -2.29 -5.57 4.97
CA LYS A 135 -1.32 -5.76 6.04
C LYS A 135 0.12 -5.83 5.55
N ASP A 136 0.36 -6.62 4.50
CA ASP A 136 1.69 -6.76 3.91
C ASP A 136 2.21 -5.42 3.37
N GLN A 137 1.35 -4.60 2.75
CA GLN A 137 1.68 -3.26 2.28
C GLN A 137 2.09 -2.35 3.45
N MET A 138 1.34 -2.39 4.55
CA MET A 138 1.62 -1.58 5.75
C MET A 138 2.93 -2.01 6.42
N ASP A 139 3.19 -3.30 6.51
CA ASP A 139 4.44 -3.83 7.04
C ASP A 139 5.64 -3.37 6.20
N ILE A 140 5.53 -3.40 4.87
CA ILE A 140 6.55 -2.95 3.94
C ILE A 140 6.81 -1.43 4.07
N TYR A 141 5.78 -0.61 4.21
CA TYR A 141 5.95 0.83 4.37
C TYR A 141 6.69 1.16 5.68
N ASN A 142 6.33 0.52 6.78
CA ASN A 142 7.03 0.69 8.06
C ASN A 142 8.46 0.16 8.02
N PHE A 143 8.69 -0.98 7.34
CA PHE A 143 10.03 -1.50 7.08
C PHE A 143 10.88 -0.46 6.33
N LEU A 144 10.37 0.13 5.26
CA LEU A 144 11.07 1.15 4.49
C LEU A 144 11.41 2.39 5.33
N LEU A 145 10.47 2.88 6.15
CA LEU A 145 10.72 3.99 7.07
C LEU A 145 11.86 3.67 8.03
N ARG A 146 11.81 2.51 8.68
CA ARG A 146 12.85 2.09 9.64
C ARG A 146 14.22 1.88 8.97
N LYS A 147 14.28 1.32 7.76
CA LYS A 147 15.54 1.17 6.99
C LYS A 147 16.12 2.52 6.55
N ASN A 148 15.31 3.57 6.49
CA ASN A 148 15.75 4.96 6.25
C ASN A 148 16.01 5.76 7.53
N GLY A 149 16.04 5.11 8.70
CA GLY A 149 16.40 5.74 9.98
C GLY A 149 15.25 6.49 10.67
N TYR A 150 14.01 6.29 10.24
CA TYR A 150 12.83 6.87 10.90
C TYR A 150 12.26 5.89 11.93
N ASP A 151 12.07 6.34 13.16
CA ASP A 151 11.33 5.58 14.16
C ASP A 151 9.84 5.57 13.82
N THR A 152 9.21 4.39 13.90
CA THR A 152 7.76 4.23 13.71
C THR A 152 7.11 3.61 14.94
N GLU A 153 5.83 3.87 15.14
CA GLU A 153 5.02 3.10 16.06
C GLU A 153 4.86 1.65 15.55
N ASP A 154 4.49 0.73 16.45
CA ASP A 154 4.23 -0.67 16.09
C ASP A 154 2.80 -0.90 15.58
N TYR A 155 2.19 0.17 15.08
CA TYR A 155 0.88 0.17 14.43
C TYR A 155 0.82 1.25 13.34
N THR A 156 -0.17 1.09 12.48
CA THR A 156 -0.47 1.97 11.35
C THR A 156 -1.97 2.16 11.25
N TYR A 157 -2.42 3.09 10.42
CA TYR A 157 -3.83 3.31 10.15
C TYR A 157 -4.17 3.13 8.68
N LEU A 158 -5.28 2.44 8.41
CA LEU A 158 -6.01 2.50 7.14
C LEU A 158 -7.24 3.38 7.34
N LEU A 159 -7.40 4.38 6.50
CA LEU A 159 -8.58 5.23 6.46
C LEU A 159 -9.40 4.87 5.23
N PHE A 160 -10.52 4.22 5.46
CA PHE A 160 -11.42 3.78 4.42
C PHE A 160 -12.50 4.82 4.16
N TYR A 161 -12.82 5.03 2.88
CA TYR A 161 -13.93 5.83 2.40
C TYR A 161 -14.88 4.95 1.60
N HIS A 162 -16.17 4.96 1.95
CA HIS A 162 -17.20 4.27 1.17
C HIS A 162 -18.47 5.14 1.04
N PRO A 163 -19.19 5.09 -0.10
CA PRO A 163 -20.38 5.88 -0.30
C PRO A 163 -21.47 5.43 0.67
N HIS A 164 -22.23 6.40 1.19
CA HIS A 164 -23.32 6.17 2.15
C HIS A 164 -24.67 6.62 1.61
N ARG A 165 -24.76 7.84 1.08
CA ARG A 165 -26.00 8.39 0.55
C ARG A 165 -25.75 9.47 -0.49
N VAL A 166 -26.80 9.81 -1.22
CA VAL A 166 -26.83 10.99 -2.08
C VAL A 166 -27.79 12.02 -1.47
N GLU A 167 -27.36 13.26 -1.38
CA GLU A 167 -28.17 14.39 -0.92
C GLU A 167 -29.08 14.92 -2.04
N GLU A 168 -30.11 15.73 -1.69
CA GLU A 168 -31.05 16.29 -2.67
C GLU A 168 -30.37 17.15 -3.75
N ASN A 169 -29.24 17.79 -3.42
CA ASN A 169 -28.40 18.56 -4.36
C ASN A 169 -27.52 17.70 -5.25
N GLY A 170 -27.58 16.37 -5.15
CA GLY A 170 -26.78 15.41 -5.89
C GLY A 170 -25.37 15.14 -5.32
N HIS A 171 -25.02 15.69 -4.16
CA HIS A 171 -23.75 15.36 -3.52
C HIS A 171 -23.72 13.94 -2.97
N VAL A 172 -22.69 13.18 -3.31
CA VAL A 172 -22.46 11.85 -2.77
C VAL A 172 -21.68 11.96 -1.46
N CYS A 173 -22.30 11.52 -0.37
CA CYS A 173 -21.68 11.51 0.95
C CYS A 173 -20.95 10.18 1.18
N PHE A 174 -19.77 10.26 1.76
CA PHE A 174 -18.95 9.10 2.15
C PHE A 174 -18.91 8.99 3.67
N ASN A 175 -19.01 7.77 4.16
CA ASN A 175 -18.59 7.42 5.52
C ASN A 175 -17.12 7.10 5.53
N THR A 176 -16.50 7.24 6.71
CA THR A 176 -15.10 6.92 6.94
C THR A 176 -14.93 5.95 8.10
N ASP A 177 -14.05 4.97 7.93
CA ASP A 177 -13.67 4.02 8.97
C ASP A 177 -12.17 4.07 9.15
N LEU A 178 -11.70 4.41 10.37
CA LEU A 178 -10.29 4.39 10.73
C LEU A 178 -9.94 3.07 11.41
N VAL A 179 -9.17 2.24 10.74
CA VAL A 179 -8.76 0.92 11.22
C VAL A 179 -7.29 0.94 11.64
N LYS A 180 -7.03 0.61 12.91
CA LYS A 180 -5.69 0.46 13.45
C LYS A 180 -5.17 -0.94 13.19
N ILE A 181 -3.98 -1.06 12.58
CA ILE A 181 -3.34 -2.33 12.24
C ILE A 181 -2.00 -2.45 12.95
N LYS A 182 -1.72 -3.59 13.55
CA LYS A 182 -0.42 -3.90 14.14
C LYS A 182 0.60 -4.16 13.02
N VAL A 183 1.76 -3.51 13.13
CA VAL A 183 2.90 -3.66 12.20
C VAL A 183 3.74 -4.89 12.58
N ASN A 184 4.20 -5.60 11.55
CA ASN A 184 5.14 -6.71 11.68
C ASN A 184 6.30 -6.56 10.68
N ILE A 185 7.41 -5.98 11.14
CA ILE A 185 8.61 -5.78 10.30
C ILE A 185 9.21 -7.10 9.83
N THR A 186 9.20 -8.13 10.67
CA THR A 186 9.70 -9.46 10.31
C THR A 186 8.90 -10.05 9.14
N ASN A 187 7.59 -9.76 9.05
CA ASN A 187 6.78 -10.17 7.91
C ASN A 187 7.29 -9.53 6.61
N ALA A 188 7.58 -8.23 6.62
CA ALA A 188 8.13 -7.55 5.44
C ALA A 188 9.49 -8.14 5.02
N GLU A 189 10.38 -8.43 5.97
CA GLU A 189 11.67 -9.09 5.68
C GLU A 189 11.49 -10.49 5.09
N ASN A 190 10.56 -11.28 5.63
CA ASN A 190 10.25 -12.61 5.12
C ASN A 190 9.66 -12.58 3.71
N ILE A 191 8.77 -11.61 3.41
CA ILE A 191 8.21 -11.42 2.06
C ILE A 191 9.33 -11.13 1.07
N LEU A 192 10.26 -10.21 1.40
CA LEU A 192 11.38 -9.88 0.53
C LEU A 192 12.32 -11.07 0.31
N LYS A 193 12.68 -11.78 1.37
CA LYS A 193 13.49 -13.00 1.28
C LYS A 193 12.82 -14.03 0.38
N LYS A 194 11.54 -14.31 0.59
CA LYS A 194 10.77 -15.25 -0.22
C LYS A 194 10.68 -14.82 -1.69
N ALA A 195 10.54 -13.53 -1.96
CA ALA A 195 10.53 -12.99 -3.31
C ALA A 195 11.82 -13.31 -4.05
N VAL A 196 12.98 -13.07 -3.41
CA VAL A 196 14.30 -13.38 -3.99
C VAL A 196 14.46 -14.88 -4.21
N GLU A 197 14.15 -15.71 -3.20
CA GLU A 197 14.22 -17.18 -3.32
C GLU A 197 13.40 -17.71 -4.50
N VAL A 198 12.20 -17.20 -4.70
CA VAL A 198 11.33 -17.63 -5.82
C VAL A 198 11.92 -17.21 -7.16
N LEU A 199 12.54 -16.03 -7.26
CA LEU A 199 13.11 -15.54 -8.54
C LEU A 199 14.43 -16.22 -8.91
N GLU A 200 15.21 -16.67 -7.92
CA GLU A 200 16.46 -17.40 -8.12
C GLU A 200 16.23 -18.91 -8.39
N GLY A 201 15.06 -19.42 -8.05
CA GLY A 201 14.68 -20.81 -8.26
C GLY A 201 14.04 -21.08 -9.63
N ASP A 202 13.68 -22.34 -9.84
CA ASP A 202 12.90 -22.77 -10.99
C ASP A 202 11.49 -22.15 -10.96
N MET A 203 10.87 -22.10 -12.15
CA MET A 203 9.50 -21.57 -12.27
C MET A 203 8.53 -22.38 -11.41
N PRO A 204 7.88 -21.78 -10.42
CA PRO A 204 6.99 -22.50 -9.50
C PRO A 204 5.66 -22.89 -10.16
N HIS A 205 4.92 -23.78 -9.48
CA HIS A 205 3.54 -24.08 -9.84
C HIS A 205 2.65 -22.86 -9.63
N SER A 206 1.56 -22.79 -10.40
CA SER A 206 0.52 -21.76 -10.20
C SER A 206 -0.23 -22.01 -8.89
N SER A 207 -0.72 -20.93 -8.27
CA SER A 207 -1.73 -21.05 -7.22
C SER A 207 -3.01 -21.68 -7.79
N LYS A 208 -3.69 -22.49 -6.98
CA LYS A 208 -4.94 -23.18 -7.37
C LYS A 208 -6.04 -22.20 -7.80
N GLU A 209 -6.09 -21.04 -7.18
CA GLU A 209 -7.10 -20.00 -7.40
C GLU A 209 -6.66 -18.92 -8.41
N CYS A 210 -5.53 -19.12 -9.10
CA CYS A 210 -5.05 -18.13 -10.07
C CYS A 210 -5.83 -18.21 -11.38
N GLY A 211 -6.83 -17.34 -11.53
CA GLY A 211 -7.67 -17.29 -12.73
C GLY A 211 -6.90 -17.07 -14.04
N PHE A 212 -5.77 -16.34 -14.02
CA PHE A 212 -4.92 -16.15 -15.19
C PHE A 212 -4.24 -17.44 -15.64
N CYS A 213 -3.72 -18.22 -14.69
CA CYS A 213 -3.10 -19.52 -14.99
C CYS A 213 -4.14 -20.55 -15.43
N GLU A 214 -5.29 -20.57 -14.78
CA GLU A 214 -6.43 -21.43 -15.14
C GLU A 214 -6.94 -21.13 -16.55
N TRP A 215 -7.19 -19.84 -16.86
CA TRP A 215 -7.64 -19.42 -18.19
C TRP A 215 -6.64 -19.84 -19.27
N LYS A 216 -5.33 -19.61 -19.04
CA LYS A 216 -4.28 -20.00 -19.99
C LYS A 216 -4.22 -21.51 -20.20
N SER A 217 -4.42 -22.33 -19.17
CA SER A 217 -4.40 -23.79 -19.28
C SER A 217 -5.55 -24.30 -20.15
N LYS A 218 -6.73 -23.68 -20.05
CA LYS A 218 -7.91 -24.03 -20.87
C LYS A 218 -7.78 -23.69 -22.36
N LEU A 219 -6.87 -22.78 -22.72
CA LEU A 219 -6.60 -22.43 -24.13
C LEU A 219 -5.61 -23.38 -24.80
N ASN A 220 -4.79 -24.08 -24.02
CA ASN A 220 -3.74 -24.95 -24.52
C ASN A 220 -4.08 -26.44 -24.40
N GLY A 221 -5.28 -26.79 -23.96
CA GLY A 221 -5.86 -28.14 -23.93
C GLY A 221 -6.93 -28.26 -24.97
#